data_758967e52a8c541127a59668855af400
#
_entry.id   758967e52a8c541127a59668855af400
#
_cell.length_a   1.000
_cell.length_b   1.000
_cell.length_c   1.000
_cell.angle_alpha   90.00
_cell.angle_beta   90.00
_cell.angle_gamma   90.00
#
_symmetry.space_group_name_H-M   'P 1'
#
loop_
_entity.id
_entity.type
_entity.pdbx_description
1 polymer ?
#
loop_
_entity_poly.entity_id
_entity_poly.type
_entity_poly.pdbx_seq_one_letter_code
_entity_poly.pdbx_strand_id
1 'polypeptide(L)'
;ISTSAHFKFMNTLELTSNQTTTDFLPLQGTDHIEFYVGNAKQSAYYYQSAWGYELVAYAGLETGVKDRASYVLQQDKIRIVLTTSFDPNSEISEHVRKHGDGVKVLALWVDDATKSYEETIKRGAKGVMAPTTLKDEFGEVVVSAIQTYGDTIHKFIERKNYKGVFMPGYQPKKSNVPVKSVGLKYVDHCVGNVELGKMNEWVKFYEDVMGFKLLITFDDSDISTEYSALMSKVVSNGNGYVKFPINEPAEGKKKSQIEEYIDFYKGAGVQHIAIATDNIIETVTELRARGVEFLYVPEVYYEDVLDRVGHIDEDFDELKKLNILIDRDDEGYLLQLFTKPVEDRPTVFYEIIQRHGARSFGKGNFKALFEAIEREQELRGTL
;
A
#
# COMPACT_ATOMS: atom_id res chain seq x y z
N ILE A 1 -65.84 -35.49 -10.30
CA ILE A 1 -65.00 -36.19 -9.31
C ILE A 1 -63.56 -35.95 -9.67
N SER A 2 -62.98 -34.99 -8.99
CA SER A 2 -61.64 -34.48 -9.14
C SER A 2 -60.71 -35.25 -8.22
N THR A 3 -59.55 -35.67 -8.71
CA THR A 3 -58.41 -36.05 -7.86
C THR A 3 -57.19 -35.27 -8.24
N SER A 4 -56.83 -34.38 -7.37
CA SER A 4 -55.60 -33.56 -7.37
C SER A 4 -54.43 -34.45 -6.95
N ALA A 5 -53.42 -34.54 -7.80
CA ALA A 5 -52.14 -35.16 -7.46
C ALA A 5 -51.13 -34.07 -7.06
N HIS A 6 -50.80 -34.06 -5.77
CA HIS A 6 -49.71 -33.22 -5.21
C HIS A 6 -48.37 -33.86 -5.53
N PHE A 7 -47.56 -33.20 -6.37
CA PHE A 7 -46.14 -33.51 -6.51
C PHE A 7 -45.35 -32.78 -5.41
N LYS A 8 -44.81 -33.55 -4.48
CA LYS A 8 -43.80 -33.08 -3.53
C LYS A 8 -42.45 -33.10 -4.24
N PHE A 9 -41.89 -31.94 -4.51
CA PHE A 9 -40.46 -31.79 -4.79
C PHE A 9 -39.69 -31.86 -3.46
N MET A 10 -38.95 -32.94 -3.29
CA MET A 10 -37.88 -33.02 -2.27
C MET A 10 -36.65 -32.31 -2.82
N ASN A 11 -36.38 -31.12 -2.32
CA ASN A 11 -35.06 -30.48 -2.45
C ASN A 11 -34.12 -31.10 -1.43
N THR A 12 -33.30 -32.03 -1.85
CA THR A 12 -32.12 -32.46 -1.11
C THR A 12 -30.97 -31.54 -1.52
N LEU A 13 -30.82 -30.41 -0.87
CA LEU A 13 -29.59 -29.66 -0.88
C LEU A 13 -28.62 -30.40 0.02
N GLU A 14 -27.75 -31.18 -0.55
CA GLU A 14 -26.53 -31.65 0.09
C GLU A 14 -25.65 -30.40 0.35
N LEU A 15 -25.62 -30.00 1.61
CA LEU A 15 -24.62 -29.08 2.15
C LEU A 15 -23.26 -29.78 2.02
N THR A 16 -22.54 -29.51 0.95
CA THR A 16 -21.13 -29.80 0.88
C THR A 16 -20.45 -29.07 2.04
N SER A 17 -19.85 -29.83 2.92
CA SER A 17 -19.07 -29.36 4.04
C SER A 17 -18.05 -28.32 3.57
N ASN A 18 -18.26 -27.06 3.95
CA ASN A 18 -17.22 -26.06 3.91
C ASN A 18 -16.08 -26.57 4.80
N GLN A 19 -15.04 -27.11 4.20
CA GLN A 19 -13.74 -27.19 4.85
C GLN A 19 -13.34 -25.74 5.09
N THR A 20 -13.45 -25.29 6.33
CA THR A 20 -12.79 -24.09 6.82
C THR A 20 -11.29 -24.33 6.66
N THR A 21 -10.72 -23.90 5.53
CA THR A 21 -9.26 -23.88 5.37
C THR A 21 -8.75 -22.92 6.44
N THR A 22 -8.11 -23.47 7.45
CA THR A 22 -7.50 -22.68 8.51
C THR A 22 -6.48 -21.76 7.88
N ASP A 23 -6.59 -20.46 8.13
CA ASP A 23 -5.60 -19.49 7.67
C ASP A 23 -4.24 -19.87 8.27
N PHE A 24 -3.30 -20.27 7.42
CA PHE A 24 -1.98 -20.73 7.87
C PHE A 24 -1.02 -19.56 8.11
N LEU A 25 -1.35 -18.36 7.63
CA LEU A 25 -0.59 -17.13 7.81
C LEU A 25 -1.52 -15.99 8.29
N PRO A 26 -2.02 -16.07 9.53
CA PRO A 26 -2.89 -15.03 10.05
C PRO A 26 -2.10 -13.72 10.24
N LEU A 27 -2.46 -12.69 9.47
CA LEU A 27 -1.87 -11.36 9.55
C LEU A 27 -2.78 -10.44 10.34
N GLN A 28 -2.21 -9.68 11.28
CA GLN A 28 -2.93 -8.70 12.10
C GLN A 28 -3.00 -7.31 11.44
N GLY A 29 -2.26 -7.11 10.35
CA GLY A 29 -2.19 -5.88 9.58
C GLY A 29 -0.78 -5.53 9.13
N THR A 30 -0.61 -4.33 8.61
CA THR A 30 0.70 -3.75 8.31
C THR A 30 1.33 -3.26 9.61
N ASP A 31 2.54 -3.74 9.95
CA ASP A 31 3.30 -3.28 11.11
C ASP A 31 3.98 -1.93 10.82
N HIS A 32 4.75 -1.87 9.74
CA HIS A 32 5.38 -0.65 9.25
C HIS A 32 5.78 -0.78 7.77
N ILE A 33 6.07 0.36 7.15
CA ILE A 33 6.65 0.44 5.81
C ILE A 33 8.03 1.08 5.96
N GLU A 34 9.09 0.37 5.50
CA GLU A 34 10.45 0.89 5.56
C GLU A 34 10.93 1.31 4.17
N PHE A 35 11.33 2.57 4.08
CA PHE A 35 11.98 3.15 2.92
C PHE A 35 13.49 3.14 3.11
N TYR A 36 14.22 2.76 2.06
CA TYR A 36 15.62 3.09 1.94
C TYR A 36 15.73 4.43 1.20
N VAL A 37 16.41 5.38 1.83
CA VAL A 37 16.47 6.77 1.38
C VAL A 37 17.90 7.30 1.38
N GLY A 38 18.20 8.25 0.50
CA GLY A 38 19.51 8.87 0.42
C GLY A 38 19.83 9.74 1.63
N ASN A 39 18.81 10.37 2.25
CA ASN A 39 18.98 11.20 3.44
C ASN A 39 17.79 11.08 4.38
N ALA A 40 17.84 10.13 5.32
CA ALA A 40 16.74 9.86 6.24
C ALA A 40 16.37 11.06 7.13
N LYS A 41 17.32 11.92 7.47
CA LYS A 41 17.06 13.13 8.29
C LYS A 41 16.18 14.14 7.55
N GLN A 42 16.46 14.38 6.26
CA GLN A 42 15.67 15.29 5.43
C GLN A 42 14.31 14.69 5.10
N SER A 43 14.26 13.41 4.74
CA SER A 43 13.01 12.70 4.49
C SER A 43 12.10 12.70 5.72
N ALA A 44 12.67 12.45 6.92
CA ALA A 44 11.92 12.51 8.18
C ALA A 44 11.34 13.91 8.45
N TYR A 45 12.09 14.97 8.14
CA TYR A 45 11.59 16.33 8.25
C TYR A 45 10.40 16.59 7.30
N TYR A 46 10.49 16.12 6.06
CA TYR A 46 9.39 16.23 5.07
C TYR A 46 8.11 15.55 5.57
N TYR A 47 8.20 14.29 6.00
CA TYR A 47 7.03 13.56 6.48
C TYR A 47 6.45 14.14 7.79
N GLN A 48 7.27 14.71 8.65
CA GLN A 48 6.79 15.44 9.83
C GLN A 48 6.06 16.73 9.45
N SER A 49 6.70 17.56 8.62
CA SER A 49 6.21 18.91 8.31
C SER A 49 5.00 18.89 7.38
N ALA A 50 5.05 18.09 6.30
CA ALA A 50 4.00 18.04 5.29
C ALA A 50 2.89 17.07 5.65
N TRP A 51 3.23 15.90 6.20
CA TRP A 51 2.27 14.82 6.43
C TRP A 51 1.79 14.69 7.86
N GLY A 52 2.38 15.40 8.80
CA GLY A 52 1.95 15.39 10.19
C GLY A 52 2.30 14.11 10.96
N TYR A 53 3.36 13.40 10.56
CA TYR A 53 3.88 12.27 11.31
C TYR A 53 4.72 12.72 12.50
N GLU A 54 4.56 12.09 13.65
CA GLU A 54 5.41 12.29 14.82
C GLU A 54 6.66 11.41 14.71
N LEU A 55 7.83 11.97 15.02
CA LEU A 55 9.05 11.20 15.24
C LEU A 55 8.97 10.53 16.61
N VAL A 56 8.93 9.19 16.64
CA VAL A 56 8.75 8.43 17.88
C VAL A 56 10.00 7.66 18.30
N ALA A 57 10.83 7.20 17.34
CA ALA A 57 12.02 6.43 17.63
C ALA A 57 13.13 6.69 16.61
N TYR A 58 14.36 6.36 17.02
CA TYR A 58 15.57 6.55 16.22
C TYR A 58 16.61 5.48 16.57
N ALA A 59 17.33 5.04 15.54
CA ALA A 59 18.55 4.27 15.66
C ALA A 59 19.63 4.92 14.77
N GLY A 60 20.84 5.15 15.29
CA GLY A 60 21.94 5.78 14.57
C GLY A 60 23.15 5.96 15.47
N LEU A 61 24.04 6.86 15.12
CA LEU A 61 25.32 7.05 15.81
C LEU A 61 25.15 7.29 17.30
N GLU A 62 24.17 8.11 17.69
CA GLU A 62 23.90 8.46 19.09
C GLU A 62 23.34 7.29 19.90
N THR A 63 22.81 6.26 19.24
CA THR A 63 22.29 5.04 19.89
C THR A 63 23.23 3.84 19.73
N GLY A 64 24.46 4.08 19.20
CA GLY A 64 25.48 3.05 19.01
C GLY A 64 25.40 2.29 17.67
N VAL A 65 24.47 2.63 16.79
CA VAL A 65 24.37 2.07 15.43
C VAL A 65 25.28 2.90 14.49
N LYS A 66 26.35 2.27 13.97
CA LYS A 66 27.42 3.00 13.27
C LYS A 66 27.38 2.89 11.74
N ASP A 67 26.55 2.03 11.21
CA ASP A 67 26.45 1.73 9.77
C ASP A 67 25.28 2.43 9.08
N ARG A 68 24.30 2.89 9.84
CA ARG A 68 23.09 3.51 9.31
C ARG A 68 22.41 4.44 10.31
N ALA A 69 21.44 5.21 9.81
CA ALA A 69 20.44 5.90 10.62
C ALA A 69 19.05 5.54 10.18
N SER A 70 18.17 5.28 11.14
CA SER A 70 16.74 4.96 10.90
C SER A 70 15.86 5.84 11.79
N TYR A 71 14.90 6.52 11.17
CA TYR A 71 13.90 7.36 11.82
C TYR A 71 12.55 6.65 11.74
N VAL A 72 11.89 6.47 12.88
CA VAL A 72 10.55 5.88 12.95
C VAL A 72 9.53 6.99 13.16
N LEU A 73 8.66 7.14 12.20
CA LEU A 73 7.59 8.13 12.18
C LEU A 73 6.25 7.43 12.36
N GLN A 74 5.36 8.03 13.13
CA GLN A 74 4.04 7.46 13.41
C GLN A 74 2.93 8.49 13.33
N GLN A 75 1.81 8.07 12.78
CA GLN A 75 0.54 8.78 12.89
C GLN A 75 -0.58 7.73 13.03
N ASP A 76 -1.31 7.75 14.14
CA ASP A 76 -2.28 6.73 14.53
C ASP A 76 -1.67 5.31 14.39
N LYS A 77 -2.21 4.43 13.52
CA LYS A 77 -1.71 3.07 13.29
C LYS A 77 -0.64 2.96 12.21
N ILE A 78 -0.29 4.06 11.57
CA ILE A 78 0.70 4.06 10.49
C ILE A 78 2.09 4.27 11.08
N ARG A 79 3.03 3.39 10.72
CA ARG A 79 4.45 3.58 10.97
C ARG A 79 5.23 3.58 9.67
N ILE A 80 6.06 4.60 9.49
CA ILE A 80 7.02 4.70 8.40
C ILE A 80 8.41 4.69 9.01
N VAL A 81 9.31 3.88 8.47
CA VAL A 81 10.71 3.85 8.84
C VAL A 81 11.54 4.36 7.67
N LEU A 82 12.36 5.36 7.92
CA LEU A 82 13.24 5.96 6.92
C LEU A 82 14.67 5.62 7.27
N THR A 83 15.34 4.81 6.44
CA THR A 83 16.68 4.30 6.71
C THR A 83 17.67 4.73 5.65
N THR A 84 18.78 5.32 6.06
CA THR A 84 19.93 5.66 5.22
C THR A 84 21.20 4.99 5.75
N SER A 85 22.12 4.63 4.86
CA SER A 85 23.41 4.07 5.23
C SER A 85 24.52 5.14 5.30
N PHE A 86 25.52 4.89 6.16
CA PHE A 86 26.78 5.65 6.17
C PHE A 86 27.86 4.96 5.32
N ASP A 87 27.63 3.70 4.92
CA ASP A 87 28.54 2.95 4.03
C ASP A 87 28.05 3.00 2.58
N PRO A 88 28.82 3.59 1.66
CA PRO A 88 28.47 3.67 0.24
C PRO A 88 28.36 2.31 -0.46
N ASN A 89 28.92 1.26 0.12
CA ASN A 89 28.91 -0.11 -0.45
C ASN A 89 27.85 -1.02 0.22
N SER A 90 27.00 -0.49 1.06
CA SER A 90 25.94 -1.27 1.72
C SER A 90 24.79 -1.61 0.77
N GLU A 91 23.99 -2.61 1.12
CA GLU A 91 22.73 -2.92 0.43
C GLU A 91 21.78 -1.72 0.37
N ILE A 92 21.74 -0.90 1.43
CA ILE A 92 20.90 0.31 1.50
C ILE A 92 21.36 1.32 0.42
N SER A 93 22.67 1.58 0.34
CA SER A 93 23.25 2.49 -0.65
C SER A 93 23.08 1.98 -2.08
N GLU A 94 23.21 0.67 -2.30
CA GLU A 94 22.98 0.05 -3.60
C GLU A 94 21.51 0.17 -4.04
N HIS A 95 20.57 -0.04 -3.09
CA HIS A 95 19.15 0.16 -3.35
C HIS A 95 18.86 1.60 -3.80
N VAL A 96 19.34 2.59 -3.04
CA VAL A 96 19.17 4.02 -3.36
C VAL A 96 19.83 4.38 -4.69
N ARG A 97 21.04 3.85 -4.97
CA ARG A 97 21.70 4.06 -6.25
C ARG A 97 20.88 3.56 -7.43
N LYS A 98 20.27 2.38 -7.30
CA LYS A 98 19.49 1.72 -8.34
C LYS A 98 18.10 2.35 -8.48
N HIS A 99 17.37 2.47 -7.39
CA HIS A 99 15.95 2.79 -7.38
C HIS A 99 15.64 4.27 -7.07
N GLY A 100 16.56 5.01 -6.46
CA GLY A 100 16.25 6.24 -5.73
C GLY A 100 15.70 5.91 -4.35
N ASP A 101 15.11 6.88 -3.70
CA ASP A 101 14.38 6.64 -2.46
C ASP A 101 13.15 5.78 -2.78
N GLY A 102 12.89 4.75 -1.99
CA GLY A 102 11.78 3.83 -2.29
C GLY A 102 11.52 2.81 -1.20
N VAL A 103 10.41 2.11 -1.32
CA VAL A 103 9.99 1.09 -0.35
C VAL A 103 10.85 -0.16 -0.49
N LYS A 104 11.59 -0.50 0.57
CA LYS A 104 12.31 -1.76 0.69
C LYS A 104 11.48 -2.83 1.39
N VAL A 105 10.74 -2.46 2.44
CA VAL A 105 10.05 -3.41 3.31
C VAL A 105 8.58 -3.07 3.45
N LEU A 106 7.74 -4.06 3.20
CA LEU A 106 6.35 -4.10 3.65
C LEU A 106 6.30 -5.07 4.83
N ALA A 107 6.37 -4.53 6.06
CA ALA A 107 6.39 -5.33 7.27
C ALA A 107 4.97 -5.67 7.73
N LEU A 108 4.75 -6.94 8.03
CA LEU A 108 3.46 -7.52 8.39
C LEU A 108 3.46 -7.95 9.86
N TRP A 109 2.46 -7.54 10.59
CA TRP A 109 2.29 -7.91 11.98
C TRP A 109 1.72 -9.32 12.07
N VAL A 110 2.41 -10.21 12.82
CA VAL A 110 2.05 -11.60 13.02
C VAL A 110 2.11 -11.98 14.52
N ASP A 111 1.40 -13.04 14.88
CA ASP A 111 1.46 -13.59 16.24
C ASP A 111 2.69 -14.49 16.47
N ASP A 112 3.25 -15.07 15.38
CA ASP A 112 4.39 -15.98 15.40
C ASP A 112 5.22 -15.82 14.12
N ALA A 113 6.32 -15.09 14.22
CA ALA A 113 7.18 -14.79 13.05
C ALA A 113 8.00 -16.02 12.61
N THR A 114 8.28 -16.95 13.52
CA THR A 114 8.97 -18.21 13.20
C THR A 114 8.08 -19.12 12.36
N LYS A 115 6.85 -19.36 12.81
CA LYS A 115 5.87 -20.17 12.09
C LYS A 115 5.51 -19.54 10.74
N SER A 116 5.34 -18.21 10.68
CA SER A 116 5.05 -17.49 9.44
C SER A 116 6.16 -17.70 8.41
N TYR A 117 7.42 -17.63 8.82
CA TYR A 117 8.56 -17.90 7.96
C TYR A 117 8.59 -19.37 7.50
N GLU A 118 8.51 -20.32 8.42
CA GLU A 118 8.59 -21.75 8.11
C GLU A 118 7.49 -22.18 7.14
N GLU A 119 6.25 -21.74 7.34
CA GLU A 119 5.14 -22.03 6.44
C GLU A 119 5.33 -21.43 5.05
N THR A 120 5.79 -20.18 4.95
CA THR A 120 6.03 -19.55 3.66
C THR A 120 7.20 -20.18 2.91
N ILE A 121 8.31 -20.53 3.59
CA ILE A 121 9.43 -21.26 2.99
C ILE A 121 9.00 -22.65 2.49
N LYS A 122 8.25 -23.39 3.28
CA LYS A 122 7.69 -24.70 2.89
C LYS A 122 6.83 -24.60 1.62
N ARG A 123 6.19 -23.47 1.38
CA ARG A 123 5.34 -23.18 0.21
C ARG A 123 6.09 -22.55 -0.95
N GLY A 124 7.41 -22.40 -0.84
CA GLY A 124 8.27 -21.95 -1.94
C GLY A 124 8.75 -20.50 -1.84
N ALA A 125 8.54 -19.80 -0.71
CA ALA A 125 9.14 -18.48 -0.53
C ALA A 125 10.67 -18.55 -0.55
N LYS A 126 11.30 -17.52 -1.09
CA LYS A 126 12.74 -17.30 -0.95
C LYS A 126 13.00 -16.56 0.36
N GLY A 127 13.69 -17.21 1.30
CA GLY A 127 14.08 -16.60 2.57
C GLY A 127 15.12 -15.51 2.40
N VAL A 128 14.95 -14.41 3.13
CA VAL A 128 15.89 -13.28 3.19
C VAL A 128 16.53 -13.22 4.58
N MET A 129 15.71 -13.39 5.62
CA MET A 129 16.15 -13.40 7.01
C MET A 129 15.46 -14.52 7.75
N ALA A 130 16.22 -15.48 8.28
CA ALA A 130 15.69 -16.50 9.15
C ALA A 130 15.16 -15.88 10.47
N PRO A 131 14.22 -16.54 11.17
CA PRO A 131 13.68 -16.03 12.42
C PRO A 131 14.78 -15.65 13.39
N THR A 132 14.80 -14.39 13.81
CA THR A 132 15.80 -13.79 14.67
C THR A 132 15.11 -13.06 15.83
N THR A 133 15.50 -13.41 17.06
CA THR A 133 14.99 -12.74 18.25
C THR A 133 15.89 -11.56 18.61
N LEU A 134 15.33 -10.37 18.57
CA LEU A 134 15.95 -9.14 19.06
C LEU A 134 15.49 -8.89 20.49
N LYS A 135 16.41 -8.53 21.41
CA LYS A 135 16.12 -8.32 22.83
C LYS A 135 16.76 -7.06 23.37
N ASP A 136 16.04 -6.41 24.29
CA ASP A 136 16.54 -5.36 25.16
C ASP A 136 15.80 -5.40 26.51
N GLU A 137 15.97 -4.37 27.33
CA GLU A 137 15.34 -4.22 28.64
C GLU A 137 13.79 -4.14 28.60
N PHE A 138 13.21 -3.84 27.42
CA PHE A 138 11.76 -3.71 27.22
C PHE A 138 11.12 -5.01 26.71
N GLY A 139 11.90 -6.06 26.49
CA GLY A 139 11.41 -7.36 26.05
C GLY A 139 12.05 -7.85 24.75
N GLU A 140 11.24 -8.56 23.94
CA GLU A 140 11.73 -9.16 22.72
C GLU A 140 10.78 -8.94 21.53
N VAL A 141 11.37 -8.83 20.34
CA VAL A 141 10.69 -8.85 19.03
C VAL A 141 11.31 -9.97 18.22
N VAL A 142 10.49 -10.85 17.64
CA VAL A 142 10.97 -11.83 16.67
C VAL A 142 10.69 -11.30 15.27
N VAL A 143 11.72 -11.33 14.44
CA VAL A 143 11.66 -10.85 13.05
C VAL A 143 12.13 -11.94 12.10
N SER A 144 11.49 -12.04 10.94
CA SER A 144 11.93 -12.88 9.83
C SER A 144 11.57 -12.19 8.52
N ALA A 145 12.12 -12.62 7.38
CA ALA A 145 11.79 -11.97 6.10
C ALA A 145 11.86 -12.93 4.90
N ILE A 146 10.99 -12.69 3.93
CA ILE A 146 10.95 -13.36 2.64
C ILE A 146 11.00 -12.34 1.50
N GLN A 147 11.48 -12.79 0.34
CA GLN A 147 11.49 -12.01 -0.89
C GLN A 147 10.07 -11.89 -1.45
N THR A 148 9.73 -10.71 -1.99
CA THR A 148 8.59 -10.53 -2.89
C THR A 148 9.07 -9.94 -4.22
N TYR A 149 8.24 -9.23 -4.98
CA TYR A 149 8.62 -8.71 -6.29
C TYR A 149 9.78 -7.71 -6.23
N GLY A 150 10.64 -7.75 -7.26
CA GLY A 150 11.81 -6.89 -7.37
C GLY A 150 12.78 -7.05 -6.20
N ASP A 151 13.21 -5.94 -5.66
CA ASP A 151 14.05 -5.88 -4.46
C ASP A 151 13.26 -5.65 -3.16
N THR A 152 11.94 -5.67 -3.22
CA THR A 152 11.03 -5.53 -2.06
C THR A 152 10.99 -6.84 -1.25
N ILE A 153 10.84 -6.72 0.06
CA ILE A 153 10.71 -7.86 0.97
C ILE A 153 9.51 -7.70 1.89
N HIS A 154 8.96 -8.84 2.36
CA HIS A 154 8.06 -8.88 3.50
C HIS A 154 8.82 -9.26 4.75
N LYS A 155 8.75 -8.43 5.79
CA LYS A 155 9.17 -8.82 7.16
C LYS A 155 7.95 -9.28 7.94
N PHE A 156 8.07 -10.38 8.67
CA PHE A 156 7.10 -10.80 9.68
C PHE A 156 7.57 -10.29 11.04
N ILE A 157 6.72 -9.56 11.74
CA ILE A 157 7.04 -8.88 12.99
C ILE A 157 6.15 -9.42 14.12
N GLU A 158 6.76 -10.14 15.05
CA GLU A 158 6.12 -10.59 16.28
C GLU A 158 6.59 -9.71 17.44
N ARG A 159 5.69 -8.89 17.98
CA ARG A 159 6.02 -7.91 19.05
C ARG A 159 5.19 -8.03 20.31
N LYS A 160 4.45 -9.14 20.50
CA LYS A 160 3.54 -9.33 21.65
C LYS A 160 4.25 -9.22 23.02
N ASN A 161 5.55 -9.53 23.06
CA ASN A 161 6.36 -9.51 24.27
C ASN A 161 7.26 -8.27 24.38
N TYR A 162 6.99 -7.21 23.61
CA TYR A 162 7.80 -6.01 23.58
C TYR A 162 7.01 -4.78 24.01
N LYS A 163 7.57 -4.01 24.97
CA LYS A 163 6.97 -2.79 25.53
C LYS A 163 7.78 -1.53 25.21
N GLY A 164 8.84 -1.65 24.42
CA GLY A 164 9.65 -0.53 23.97
C GLY A 164 8.96 0.27 22.85
N VAL A 165 9.61 1.35 22.43
CA VAL A 165 9.01 2.34 21.51
C VAL A 165 8.78 1.81 20.10
N PHE A 166 9.64 0.93 19.61
CA PHE A 166 9.52 0.33 18.27
C PHE A 166 10.10 -1.09 18.20
N MET A 167 11.42 -1.23 18.28
CA MET A 167 12.16 -2.50 18.31
C MET A 167 13.42 -2.37 19.19
N PRO A 168 14.00 -3.46 19.66
CA PRO A 168 15.32 -3.45 20.29
C PRO A 168 16.36 -2.76 19.39
N GLY A 169 17.19 -1.91 20.00
CA GLY A 169 18.18 -1.07 19.30
C GLY A 169 17.68 0.32 18.89
N TYR A 170 16.39 0.59 19.01
CA TYR A 170 15.82 1.91 18.82
C TYR A 170 15.60 2.60 20.17
N GLN A 171 15.85 3.91 20.21
CA GLN A 171 15.58 4.74 21.38
C GLN A 171 14.45 5.74 21.09
N PRO A 172 13.66 6.10 22.11
CA PRO A 172 12.66 7.17 21.97
C PRO A 172 13.32 8.45 21.48
N LYS A 173 12.74 9.07 20.47
CA LYS A 173 13.20 10.37 19.96
C LYS A 173 11.99 11.20 19.59
N LYS A 174 11.93 12.43 20.11
CA LYS A 174 10.92 13.42 19.75
C LYS A 174 11.53 14.47 18.86
N SER A 175 10.73 14.97 17.94
CA SER A 175 11.09 16.12 17.11
C SER A 175 10.92 17.42 17.86
N ASN A 176 11.75 18.41 17.53
CA ASN A 176 11.52 19.82 17.89
C ASN A 176 10.63 20.54 16.88
N VAL A 177 10.24 19.86 15.78
CA VAL A 177 9.29 20.40 14.80
C VAL A 177 7.89 20.29 15.38
N PRO A 178 7.11 21.39 15.43
CA PRO A 178 5.71 21.30 15.79
C PRO A 178 4.97 20.44 14.77
N VAL A 179 4.38 19.36 15.22
CA VAL A 179 3.65 18.43 14.36
C VAL A 179 2.17 18.44 14.75
N LYS A 180 1.31 18.63 13.76
CA LYS A 180 -0.14 18.45 13.89
C LYS A 180 -0.56 17.34 12.94
N SER A 181 -1.22 16.29 13.44
CA SER A 181 -1.81 15.24 12.61
C SER A 181 -2.73 15.86 11.55
N VAL A 182 -2.72 15.27 10.37
CA VAL A 182 -3.64 15.62 9.26
C VAL A 182 -4.83 14.66 9.17
N GLY A 183 -4.98 13.73 10.13
CA GLY A 183 -6.11 12.81 10.20
C GLY A 183 -5.89 11.46 9.52
N LEU A 184 -4.65 11.10 9.18
CA LEU A 184 -4.33 9.77 8.64
C LEU A 184 -4.45 8.69 9.73
N LYS A 185 -5.01 7.51 9.38
CA LYS A 185 -5.40 6.48 10.35
C LYS A 185 -4.62 5.17 10.24
N TYR A 186 -4.65 4.54 9.07
CA TYR A 186 -4.01 3.26 8.82
C TYR A 186 -3.68 3.10 7.33
N VAL A 187 -2.80 2.14 7.02
CA VAL A 187 -2.52 1.74 5.63
C VAL A 187 -3.67 0.88 5.13
N ASP A 188 -4.41 1.35 4.14
CA ASP A 188 -5.52 0.61 3.51
C ASP A 188 -5.00 -0.50 2.58
N HIS A 189 -4.07 -0.14 1.70
CA HIS A 189 -3.42 -1.09 0.79
C HIS A 189 -2.08 -0.54 0.27
N CYS A 190 -1.25 -1.44 -0.29
CA CYS A 190 -0.01 -1.08 -0.98
C CYS A 190 -0.01 -1.71 -2.37
N VAL A 191 0.29 -0.93 -3.40
CA VAL A 191 0.24 -1.36 -4.80
C VAL A 191 1.63 -1.64 -5.31
N GLY A 192 1.81 -2.82 -5.88
CA GLY A 192 3.04 -3.23 -6.56
C GLY A 192 2.93 -3.13 -8.06
N ASN A 193 3.94 -2.55 -8.71
CA ASN A 193 4.12 -2.61 -10.15
C ASN A 193 5.13 -3.69 -10.49
N VAL A 194 4.80 -4.53 -11.44
CA VAL A 194 5.67 -5.61 -11.93
C VAL A 194 5.82 -5.53 -13.46
N GLU A 195 6.82 -6.21 -13.97
CA GLU A 195 7.10 -6.26 -15.40
C GLU A 195 5.98 -6.96 -16.17
N LEU A 196 5.89 -6.69 -17.47
CA LEU A 196 4.92 -7.31 -18.38
C LEU A 196 4.97 -8.84 -18.28
N GLY A 197 3.81 -9.47 -18.11
CA GLY A 197 3.64 -10.91 -17.97
C GLY A 197 3.96 -11.46 -16.57
N LYS A 198 4.26 -10.60 -15.58
CA LYS A 198 4.63 -11.02 -14.22
C LYS A 198 3.51 -10.93 -13.19
N MET A 199 2.42 -10.23 -13.48
CA MET A 199 1.31 -10.07 -12.54
C MET A 199 0.76 -11.41 -12.05
N ASN A 200 0.48 -12.34 -12.96
CA ASN A 200 -0.07 -13.64 -12.60
C ASN A 200 0.90 -14.50 -11.77
N GLU A 201 2.21 -14.37 -12.01
CA GLU A 201 3.25 -15.04 -11.22
C GLU A 201 3.21 -14.55 -9.77
N TRP A 202 3.12 -13.22 -9.56
CA TRP A 202 3.06 -12.63 -8.21
C TRP A 202 1.71 -12.83 -7.53
N VAL A 203 0.60 -12.77 -8.25
CA VAL A 203 -0.73 -13.15 -7.70
C VAL A 203 -0.68 -14.58 -7.19
N LYS A 204 -0.16 -15.52 -7.98
CA LYS A 204 0.01 -16.91 -7.58
C LYS A 204 0.93 -17.08 -6.37
N PHE A 205 2.01 -16.30 -6.28
CA PHE A 205 2.85 -16.26 -5.07
C PHE A 205 2.03 -15.89 -3.84
N TYR A 206 1.24 -14.82 -3.90
CA TYR A 206 0.41 -14.43 -2.76
C TYR A 206 -0.65 -15.47 -2.41
N GLU A 207 -1.24 -16.14 -3.39
CA GLU A 207 -2.22 -17.22 -3.14
C GLU A 207 -1.56 -18.46 -2.54
N ASP A 208 -0.54 -19.00 -3.18
CA ASP A 208 0.08 -20.28 -2.81
C ASP A 208 0.98 -20.19 -1.58
N VAL A 209 1.76 -19.11 -1.49
CA VAL A 209 2.80 -18.94 -0.46
C VAL A 209 2.27 -18.21 0.76
N MET A 210 1.44 -17.18 0.57
CA MET A 210 0.94 -16.36 1.67
C MET A 210 -0.53 -16.62 2.04
N GLY A 211 -1.24 -17.48 1.30
CA GLY A 211 -2.62 -17.84 1.58
C GLY A 211 -3.64 -16.74 1.32
N PHE A 212 -3.26 -15.74 0.53
CA PHE A 212 -4.16 -14.67 0.13
C PHE A 212 -5.21 -15.21 -0.86
N LYS A 213 -6.27 -14.44 -1.05
CA LYS A 213 -7.30 -14.72 -2.04
C LYS A 213 -7.35 -13.60 -3.06
N LEU A 214 -7.56 -13.98 -4.33
CA LEU A 214 -7.87 -13.02 -5.38
C LEU A 214 -9.25 -12.41 -5.09
N LEU A 215 -9.31 -11.09 -4.93
CA LEU A 215 -10.55 -10.34 -4.68
C LEU A 215 -11.15 -9.81 -5.97
N ILE A 216 -10.34 -9.13 -6.78
CA ILE A 216 -10.79 -8.37 -7.96
C ILE A 216 -9.75 -8.55 -9.07
N THR A 217 -10.24 -8.64 -10.29
CA THR A 217 -9.42 -8.54 -11.51
C THR A 217 -9.93 -7.37 -12.32
N PHE A 218 -9.04 -6.52 -12.78
CA PHE A 218 -9.27 -5.48 -13.76
C PHE A 218 -8.42 -5.79 -14.98
N ASP A 219 -9.04 -5.87 -16.14
CA ASP A 219 -8.33 -6.07 -17.40
C ASP A 219 -8.12 -4.76 -18.15
N ASP A 220 -7.48 -4.82 -19.29
CA ASP A 220 -7.17 -3.66 -20.14
C ASP A 220 -8.43 -2.98 -20.71
N SER A 221 -9.56 -3.68 -20.79
CA SER A 221 -10.85 -3.08 -21.14
C SER A 221 -11.46 -2.26 -20.00
N ASP A 222 -11.11 -2.59 -18.77
CA ASP A 222 -11.53 -1.85 -17.57
C ASP A 222 -10.67 -0.62 -17.33
N ILE A 223 -9.36 -0.73 -17.64
CA ILE A 223 -8.35 0.30 -17.31
C ILE A 223 -7.54 0.66 -18.55
N SER A 224 -8.14 1.50 -19.39
CA SER A 224 -7.48 2.03 -20.59
C SER A 224 -7.93 3.45 -20.92
N THR A 225 -7.02 4.16 -21.58
CA THR A 225 -7.29 5.44 -22.25
C THR A 225 -7.08 5.28 -23.74
N GLU A 226 -7.10 6.39 -24.49
CA GLU A 226 -6.72 6.36 -25.91
C GLU A 226 -5.23 5.95 -26.09
N TYR A 227 -4.38 6.20 -25.12
CA TYR A 227 -2.92 6.09 -25.23
C TYR A 227 -2.35 4.86 -24.56
N SER A 228 -2.75 4.56 -23.35
CA SER A 228 -2.16 3.47 -22.54
C SER A 228 -3.20 2.61 -21.84
N ALA A 229 -2.76 1.43 -21.40
CA ALA A 229 -3.56 0.49 -20.63
C ALA A 229 -2.70 -0.21 -19.57
N LEU A 230 -3.38 -0.80 -18.58
CA LEU A 230 -2.74 -1.72 -17.63
C LEU A 230 -3.72 -2.82 -17.22
N MET A 231 -3.18 -3.86 -16.64
CA MET A 231 -3.93 -4.89 -15.94
C MET A 231 -3.62 -4.85 -14.45
N SER A 232 -4.62 -5.12 -13.62
CA SER A 232 -4.48 -5.13 -12.17
C SER A 232 -5.24 -6.29 -11.55
N LYS A 233 -4.63 -6.94 -10.56
CA LYS A 233 -5.27 -7.95 -9.72
C LYS A 233 -5.05 -7.63 -8.27
N VAL A 234 -6.11 -7.69 -7.48
CA VAL A 234 -6.06 -7.41 -6.05
C VAL A 234 -6.11 -8.70 -5.26
N VAL A 235 -5.10 -8.93 -4.43
CA VAL A 235 -5.06 -10.05 -3.48
C VAL A 235 -5.21 -9.54 -2.04
N SER A 236 -5.86 -10.32 -1.19
CA SER A 236 -6.09 -9.96 0.22
C SER A 236 -5.96 -11.17 1.13
N ASN A 237 -5.46 -10.94 2.35
CA ASN A 237 -5.46 -11.96 3.40
C ASN A 237 -6.88 -12.26 3.92
N GLY A 238 -7.01 -13.31 4.75
CA GLY A 238 -8.30 -13.85 5.16
C GLY A 238 -9.22 -12.87 5.89
N ASN A 239 -8.68 -11.94 6.68
CA ASN A 239 -9.47 -10.93 7.42
C ASN A 239 -9.61 -9.58 6.67
N GLY A 240 -8.97 -9.42 5.52
CA GLY A 240 -9.04 -8.18 4.72
C GLY A 240 -8.22 -7.00 5.22
N TYR A 241 -7.39 -7.18 6.24
CA TYR A 241 -6.56 -6.09 6.78
C TYR A 241 -5.33 -5.79 5.91
N VAL A 242 -4.90 -6.74 5.08
CA VAL A 242 -3.77 -6.56 4.17
C VAL A 242 -4.22 -6.84 2.75
N LYS A 243 -4.05 -5.86 1.87
CA LYS A 243 -4.44 -5.92 0.46
C LYS A 243 -3.28 -5.43 -0.40
N PHE A 244 -3.00 -6.18 -1.46
CA PHE A 244 -1.98 -5.84 -2.44
C PHE A 244 -2.55 -5.90 -3.85
N PRO A 245 -2.92 -4.77 -4.45
CA PRO A 245 -3.07 -4.67 -5.89
C PRO A 245 -1.71 -4.87 -6.56
N ILE A 246 -1.67 -5.69 -7.61
CA ILE A 246 -0.49 -5.96 -8.43
C ILE A 246 -0.82 -5.55 -9.85
N ASN A 247 -0.04 -4.62 -10.38
CA ASN A 247 -0.22 -4.05 -11.71
C ASN A 247 0.88 -4.52 -12.66
N GLU A 248 0.51 -4.79 -13.91
CA GLU A 248 1.46 -4.93 -15.01
C GLU A 248 1.04 -4.05 -16.19
N PRO A 249 1.97 -3.66 -17.08
CA PRO A 249 1.63 -2.94 -18.30
C PRO A 249 0.69 -3.78 -19.18
N ALA A 250 -0.15 -3.11 -20.00
CA ALA A 250 -0.86 -3.73 -21.10
C ALA A 250 -0.47 -3.04 -22.41
N GLU A 251 -0.76 -3.68 -23.54
CA GLU A 251 -0.47 -3.10 -24.86
C GLU A 251 -1.25 -1.79 -25.05
N GLY A 252 -0.54 -0.73 -25.44
CA GLY A 252 -1.06 0.60 -25.69
C GLY A 252 -0.34 1.28 -26.85
N LYS A 253 -0.87 2.43 -27.30
CA LYS A 253 -0.22 3.24 -28.34
C LYS A 253 1.02 3.96 -27.84
N LYS A 254 1.10 4.21 -26.54
CA LYS A 254 2.18 4.92 -25.85
C LYS A 254 2.57 4.18 -24.57
N LYS A 255 3.69 4.62 -23.98
CA LYS A 255 4.22 4.05 -22.74
C LYS A 255 3.26 4.25 -21.58
N SER A 256 2.86 3.14 -20.94
CA SER A 256 1.99 3.20 -19.75
C SER A 256 2.74 3.76 -18.54
N GLN A 257 1.98 4.25 -17.56
CA GLN A 257 2.55 4.66 -16.26
C GLN A 257 3.29 3.53 -15.53
N ILE A 258 2.92 2.27 -15.78
CA ILE A 258 3.60 1.12 -15.17
C ILE A 258 4.97 0.92 -15.82
N GLU A 259 5.08 1.05 -17.15
CA GLU A 259 6.36 1.02 -17.86
C GLU A 259 7.25 2.20 -17.45
N GLU A 260 6.69 3.41 -17.31
CA GLU A 260 7.42 4.57 -16.80
C GLU A 260 8.01 4.26 -15.41
N TYR A 261 7.19 3.73 -14.50
CA TYR A 261 7.64 3.33 -13.17
C TYR A 261 8.80 2.32 -13.24
N ILE A 262 8.63 1.21 -13.99
CA ILE A 262 9.65 0.16 -14.14
C ILE A 262 10.95 0.73 -14.68
N ASP A 263 10.89 1.65 -15.65
CA ASP A 263 12.07 2.27 -16.23
C ASP A 263 12.82 3.19 -15.26
N PHE A 264 12.10 4.00 -14.46
CA PHE A 264 12.73 4.91 -13.50
C PHE A 264 13.15 4.20 -12.23
N TYR A 265 12.36 3.27 -11.74
CA TYR A 265 12.68 2.47 -10.54
C TYR A 265 13.71 1.38 -10.83
N LYS A 266 13.91 1.00 -12.10
CA LYS A 266 14.81 -0.08 -12.54
C LYS A 266 14.37 -1.46 -12.07
N GLY A 267 13.08 -1.75 -12.21
CA GLY A 267 12.45 -3.03 -11.89
C GLY A 267 11.12 -2.89 -11.17
N ALA A 268 10.58 -4.03 -10.73
CA ALA A 268 9.37 -4.08 -9.92
C ALA A 268 9.55 -3.45 -8.54
N GLY A 269 8.48 -2.86 -7.99
CA GLY A 269 8.50 -2.25 -6.68
C GLY A 269 7.13 -1.70 -6.26
N VAL A 270 7.07 -1.03 -5.12
CA VAL A 270 5.83 -0.42 -4.60
C VAL A 270 5.58 0.91 -5.31
N GLN A 271 4.45 0.97 -6.03
CA GLN A 271 4.04 2.17 -6.76
C GLN A 271 3.42 3.20 -5.84
N HIS A 272 2.41 2.80 -5.04
CA HIS A 272 1.79 3.71 -4.09
C HIS A 272 1.32 3.03 -2.82
N ILE A 273 1.10 3.86 -1.82
CA ILE A 273 0.59 3.49 -0.52
C ILE A 273 -0.72 4.24 -0.31
N ALA A 274 -1.82 3.51 -0.19
CA ALA A 274 -3.10 4.09 0.13
C ALA A 274 -3.28 4.19 1.65
N ILE A 275 -3.59 5.39 2.10
CA ILE A 275 -3.73 5.72 3.51
C ILE A 275 -5.17 6.18 3.79
N ALA A 276 -5.81 5.52 4.74
CA ALA A 276 -7.18 5.82 5.14
C ALA A 276 -7.27 7.06 6.02
N THR A 277 -8.37 7.79 5.86
CA THR A 277 -8.79 8.90 6.74
C THR A 277 -10.29 8.80 7.01
N ASP A 278 -10.74 9.42 8.11
CA ASP A 278 -12.17 9.54 8.42
C ASP A 278 -12.78 10.85 7.87
N ASN A 279 -11.94 11.81 7.40
CA ASN A 279 -12.37 13.08 6.83
C ASN A 279 -11.39 13.52 5.73
N ILE A 280 -11.66 13.09 4.51
CA ILE A 280 -10.77 13.34 3.36
C ILE A 280 -10.71 14.83 2.99
N ILE A 281 -11.79 15.58 3.17
CA ILE A 281 -11.84 17.02 2.88
C ILE A 281 -10.83 17.76 3.78
N GLU A 282 -10.89 17.52 5.08
CA GLU A 282 -9.96 18.14 6.04
C GLU A 282 -8.52 17.68 5.79
N THR A 283 -8.31 16.36 5.62
CA THR A 283 -6.98 15.78 5.38
C THR A 283 -6.34 16.36 4.12
N VAL A 284 -7.04 16.40 2.99
CA VAL A 284 -6.49 16.92 1.73
C VAL A 284 -6.26 18.44 1.81
N THR A 285 -7.15 19.17 2.47
CA THR A 285 -6.98 20.62 2.70
C THR A 285 -5.70 20.91 3.49
N GLU A 286 -5.47 20.19 4.59
CA GLU A 286 -4.26 20.35 5.41
C GLU A 286 -2.99 19.93 4.65
N LEU A 287 -3.02 18.81 3.91
CA LEU A 287 -1.89 18.35 3.11
C LEU A 287 -1.51 19.38 2.03
N ARG A 288 -2.49 19.92 1.29
CA ARG A 288 -2.27 20.97 0.29
C ARG A 288 -1.69 22.26 0.92
N ALA A 289 -2.22 22.67 2.06
CA ALA A 289 -1.73 23.84 2.79
C ALA A 289 -0.26 23.70 3.23
N ARG A 290 0.23 22.46 3.38
CA ARG A 290 1.60 22.13 3.72
C ARG A 290 2.49 21.80 2.51
N GLY A 291 1.99 22.00 1.30
CA GLY A 291 2.76 21.85 0.07
C GLY A 291 2.75 20.44 -0.56
N VAL A 292 1.89 19.53 -0.10
CA VAL A 292 1.71 18.25 -0.79
C VAL A 292 0.95 18.49 -2.10
N GLU A 293 1.53 18.06 -3.21
CA GLU A 293 0.94 18.18 -4.54
C GLU A 293 0.11 16.94 -4.89
N PHE A 294 -1.07 17.19 -5.47
CA PHE A 294 -1.99 16.16 -5.92
C PHE A 294 -2.19 16.21 -7.43
N LEU A 295 -2.57 15.08 -8.01
CA LEU A 295 -2.99 14.98 -9.39
C LEU A 295 -4.23 15.86 -9.63
N TYR A 296 -4.29 16.45 -10.82
CA TYR A 296 -5.41 17.25 -11.24
C TYR A 296 -6.50 16.39 -11.89
N VAL A 297 -7.74 16.57 -11.47
CA VAL A 297 -8.92 15.92 -12.05
C VAL A 297 -9.72 16.96 -12.81
N PRO A 298 -9.99 16.77 -14.13
CA PRO A 298 -10.76 17.71 -14.92
C PRO A 298 -12.18 17.90 -14.42
N GLU A 299 -12.73 19.11 -14.57
CA GLU A 299 -14.11 19.44 -14.15
C GLU A 299 -15.16 18.55 -14.79
N VAL A 300 -14.95 18.12 -16.03
CA VAL A 300 -15.85 17.20 -16.75
C VAL A 300 -16.12 15.90 -16.01
N TYR A 301 -15.16 15.43 -15.19
CA TYR A 301 -15.36 14.26 -14.34
C TYR A 301 -16.57 14.41 -13.41
N TYR A 302 -16.85 15.65 -12.94
CA TYR A 302 -17.91 15.90 -11.94
C TYR A 302 -19.29 16.14 -12.55
N GLU A 303 -19.41 16.19 -13.90
CA GLU A 303 -20.68 16.50 -14.56
C GLU A 303 -21.72 15.39 -14.39
N ASP A 304 -21.30 14.12 -14.35
CA ASP A 304 -22.16 12.92 -14.25
C ASP A 304 -21.91 12.04 -13.04
N VAL A 305 -20.95 12.40 -12.18
CA VAL A 305 -20.54 11.53 -11.07
C VAL A 305 -21.66 11.23 -10.08
N LEU A 306 -22.52 12.20 -9.77
CA LEU A 306 -23.65 11.99 -8.85
C LEU A 306 -24.74 11.09 -9.44
N ASP A 307 -24.91 11.09 -10.75
CA ASP A 307 -25.83 10.16 -11.43
C ASP A 307 -25.32 8.71 -11.32
N ARG A 308 -24.00 8.55 -11.33
CA ARG A 308 -23.32 7.24 -11.20
C ARG A 308 -23.26 6.74 -9.76
N VAL A 309 -22.93 7.62 -8.80
CA VAL A 309 -22.68 7.22 -7.40
C VAL A 309 -23.87 7.43 -6.47
N GLY A 310 -24.85 8.25 -6.84
CA GLY A 310 -26.00 8.58 -6.01
C GLY A 310 -25.65 9.45 -4.81
N HIS A 311 -26.36 9.24 -3.70
CA HIS A 311 -26.19 10.05 -2.49
C HIS A 311 -24.85 9.80 -1.80
N ILE A 312 -24.22 10.89 -1.38
CA ILE A 312 -23.02 10.94 -0.52
C ILE A 312 -23.27 11.90 0.64
N ASP A 313 -22.56 11.72 1.74
CA ASP A 313 -22.75 12.53 2.96
C ASP A 313 -21.91 13.83 2.95
N GLU A 314 -20.80 13.86 2.18
CA GLU A 314 -19.89 14.98 2.09
C GLU A 314 -20.44 16.08 1.18
N ASP A 315 -19.92 17.29 1.38
CA ASP A 315 -20.20 18.44 0.49
C ASP A 315 -19.58 18.24 -0.89
N PHE A 316 -20.42 18.06 -1.91
CA PHE A 316 -19.97 17.77 -3.27
C PHE A 316 -19.16 18.91 -3.89
N ASP A 317 -19.49 20.18 -3.60
CA ASP A 317 -18.75 21.32 -4.12
C ASP A 317 -17.34 21.41 -3.53
N GLU A 318 -17.18 21.06 -2.25
CA GLU A 318 -15.85 20.95 -1.62
C GLU A 318 -15.04 19.76 -2.18
N LEU A 319 -15.67 18.61 -2.44
CA LEU A 319 -15.00 17.47 -3.08
C LEU A 319 -14.50 17.86 -4.49
N LYS A 320 -15.34 18.50 -5.29
CA LYS A 320 -14.99 19.00 -6.62
C LYS A 320 -13.83 20.00 -6.57
N LYS A 321 -13.90 20.98 -5.68
CA LYS A 321 -12.87 22.00 -5.48
C LYS A 321 -11.51 21.40 -5.09
N LEU A 322 -11.51 20.31 -4.32
CA LEU A 322 -10.31 19.61 -3.89
C LEU A 322 -9.84 18.53 -4.88
N ASN A 323 -10.56 18.33 -5.99
CA ASN A 323 -10.33 17.28 -7.00
C ASN A 323 -10.45 15.85 -6.46
N ILE A 324 -11.31 15.62 -5.47
CA ILE A 324 -11.51 14.31 -4.86
C ILE A 324 -12.41 13.46 -5.75
N LEU A 325 -11.95 12.26 -6.07
CA LEU A 325 -12.66 11.26 -6.86
C LEU A 325 -13.66 10.49 -6.00
N ILE A 326 -14.78 10.09 -6.59
CA ILE A 326 -15.89 9.42 -5.91
C ILE A 326 -16.25 8.16 -6.68
N ASP A 327 -16.37 7.03 -6.01
CA ASP A 327 -16.88 5.80 -6.63
C ASP A 327 -17.78 5.03 -5.66
N ARG A 328 -18.56 4.09 -6.19
CA ARG A 328 -19.53 3.30 -5.43
C ARG A 328 -19.48 1.84 -5.87
N ASP A 329 -19.66 0.95 -4.91
CA ASP A 329 -19.91 -0.47 -5.11
C ASP A 329 -21.21 -0.90 -4.39
N ASP A 330 -21.47 -2.20 -4.35
CA ASP A 330 -22.68 -2.76 -3.74
C ASP A 330 -22.75 -2.54 -2.22
N GLU A 331 -21.62 -2.35 -1.56
CA GLU A 331 -21.51 -2.17 -0.10
C GLU A 331 -21.51 -0.71 0.34
N GLY A 332 -21.19 0.23 -0.56
CA GLY A 332 -21.16 1.64 -0.19
C GLY A 332 -20.41 2.51 -1.20
N TYR A 333 -19.84 3.63 -0.75
CA TYR A 333 -19.05 4.50 -1.59
C TYR A 333 -17.66 4.76 -0.98
N LEU A 334 -16.74 5.22 -1.81
CA LEU A 334 -15.41 5.64 -1.41
C LEU A 334 -15.06 6.99 -2.03
N LEU A 335 -14.19 7.71 -1.34
CA LEU A 335 -13.59 8.95 -1.78
C LEU A 335 -12.08 8.73 -1.85
N GLN A 336 -11.42 9.18 -2.93
CA GLN A 336 -9.98 8.98 -3.10
C GLN A 336 -9.32 10.12 -3.87
N LEU A 337 -8.06 10.38 -3.55
CA LEU A 337 -7.24 11.35 -4.27
C LEU A 337 -5.79 10.89 -4.24
N PHE A 338 -5.07 11.12 -5.34
CA PHE A 338 -3.70 10.66 -5.53
C PHE A 338 -2.75 11.86 -5.54
N THR A 339 -1.62 11.71 -4.86
CA THR A 339 -0.55 12.72 -4.94
C THR A 339 0.21 12.59 -6.27
N LYS A 340 0.91 13.64 -6.65
CA LYS A 340 2.05 13.49 -7.56
C LYS A 340 3.12 12.61 -6.90
N PRO A 341 4.06 12.04 -7.68
CA PRO A 341 5.21 11.36 -7.09
C PRO A 341 5.89 12.24 -6.04
N VAL A 342 6.26 11.64 -4.91
CA VAL A 342 6.91 12.37 -3.79
C VAL A 342 8.44 12.38 -3.93
N GLU A 343 8.93 11.78 -5.00
CA GLU A 343 10.34 11.68 -5.38
C GLU A 343 10.58 12.42 -6.70
N ASP A 344 11.84 12.82 -6.98
CA ASP A 344 12.21 13.39 -8.29
C ASP A 344 12.03 12.37 -9.43
N ARG A 345 12.29 11.07 -9.14
CA ARG A 345 11.89 10.01 -10.06
C ARG A 345 10.37 9.82 -9.98
N PRO A 346 9.66 9.67 -11.10
CA PRO A 346 8.20 9.44 -11.09
C PRO A 346 7.90 8.00 -10.66
N THR A 347 8.13 7.69 -9.40
CA THR A 347 8.02 6.35 -8.82
C THR A 347 6.94 6.31 -7.75
N VAL A 348 7.30 6.47 -6.47
CA VAL A 348 6.35 6.31 -5.38
C VAL A 348 5.45 7.54 -5.21
N PHE A 349 4.16 7.29 -4.98
CA PHE A 349 3.18 8.30 -4.61
C PHE A 349 2.22 7.77 -3.55
N TYR A 350 1.28 8.59 -3.10
CA TYR A 350 0.30 8.22 -2.09
C TYR A 350 -1.12 8.38 -2.61
N GLU A 351 -2.00 7.55 -2.07
CA GLU A 351 -3.45 7.69 -2.18
C GLU A 351 -4.00 8.05 -0.81
N ILE A 352 -4.88 9.05 -0.75
CA ILE A 352 -5.71 9.33 0.42
C ILE A 352 -7.10 8.76 0.13
N ILE A 353 -7.59 7.89 1.01
CA ILE A 353 -8.85 7.19 0.80
C ILE A 353 -9.75 7.29 2.04
N GLN A 354 -11.04 7.55 1.81
CA GLN A 354 -12.10 7.46 2.81
C GLN A 354 -13.15 6.46 2.31
N ARG A 355 -13.55 5.52 3.17
CA ARG A 355 -14.51 4.48 2.83
C ARG A 355 -15.79 4.61 3.65
N HIS A 356 -16.91 4.63 2.97
CA HIS A 356 -18.27 4.52 3.56
C HIS A 356 -18.87 3.17 3.17
N GLY A 357 -18.33 2.09 3.73
CA GLY A 357 -18.75 0.72 3.45
C GLY A 357 -18.12 0.07 2.22
N ALA A 358 -17.74 0.84 1.20
CA ALA A 358 -17.17 0.32 -0.03
C ALA A 358 -15.92 -0.54 0.20
N ARG A 359 -15.83 -1.65 -0.53
CA ARG A 359 -14.70 -2.59 -0.52
C ARG A 359 -13.90 -2.59 -1.80
N SER A 360 -14.41 -1.95 -2.85
CA SER A 360 -13.77 -1.80 -4.14
C SER A 360 -12.55 -0.87 -4.11
N PHE A 361 -11.93 -0.68 -5.25
CA PHE A 361 -10.74 0.14 -5.46
C PHE A 361 -10.98 1.32 -6.42
N GLY A 362 -12.25 1.73 -6.60
CA GLY A 362 -12.58 2.88 -7.41
C GLY A 362 -12.53 2.63 -8.93
N LYS A 363 -13.10 1.51 -9.41
CA LYS A 363 -13.15 1.19 -10.84
C LYS A 363 -13.66 2.37 -11.69
N GLY A 364 -14.72 3.05 -11.22
CA GLY A 364 -15.30 4.20 -11.90
C GLY A 364 -14.38 5.42 -11.97
N ASN A 365 -13.30 5.44 -11.20
CA ASN A 365 -12.32 6.53 -11.17
C ASN A 365 -11.08 6.26 -12.02
N PHE A 366 -10.87 5.03 -12.49
CA PHE A 366 -9.64 4.63 -13.18
C PHE A 366 -9.35 5.49 -14.40
N LYS A 367 -10.36 5.75 -15.23
CA LYS A 367 -10.17 6.59 -16.42
C LYS A 367 -9.66 7.99 -16.06
N ALA A 368 -10.28 8.64 -15.07
CA ALA A 368 -9.87 9.98 -14.63
C ALA A 368 -8.46 9.98 -14.01
N LEU A 369 -8.12 8.96 -13.23
CA LEU A 369 -6.78 8.77 -12.68
C LEU A 369 -5.74 8.60 -13.80
N PHE A 370 -6.03 7.78 -14.78
CA PHE A 370 -5.12 7.51 -15.90
C PHE A 370 -4.86 8.75 -16.74
N GLU A 371 -5.92 9.45 -17.12
CA GLU A 371 -5.81 10.71 -17.86
C GLU A 371 -4.99 11.76 -17.08
N ALA A 372 -5.16 11.81 -15.75
CA ALA A 372 -4.38 12.70 -14.91
C ALA A 372 -2.87 12.32 -14.87
N ILE A 373 -2.54 11.03 -14.81
CA ILE A 373 -1.15 10.55 -14.84
C ILE A 373 -0.53 10.74 -16.22
N GLU A 374 -1.25 10.43 -17.31
CA GLU A 374 -0.79 10.65 -18.69
C GLU A 374 -0.46 12.12 -18.94
N ARG A 375 -1.27 13.05 -18.42
CA ARG A 375 -0.96 14.48 -18.46
C ARG A 375 0.36 14.82 -17.76
N GLU A 376 0.63 14.22 -16.61
CA GLU A 376 1.92 14.41 -15.93
C GLU A 376 3.08 13.78 -16.72
N GLN A 377 2.89 12.62 -17.38
CA GLN A 377 3.87 12.02 -18.29
C GLN A 377 4.12 12.94 -19.51
N GLU A 378 3.10 13.55 -20.08
CA GLU A 378 3.21 14.52 -21.17
C GLU A 378 4.07 15.72 -20.76
N LEU A 379 3.81 16.30 -19.58
CA LEU A 379 4.58 17.42 -19.03
C LEU A 379 6.07 17.05 -18.80
N ARG A 380 6.34 15.80 -18.46
CA ARG A 380 7.71 15.29 -18.31
C ARG A 380 8.35 14.84 -19.61
N GLY A 381 7.59 14.70 -20.71
CA GLY A 381 8.06 14.15 -21.98
C GLY A 381 8.35 12.64 -21.95
N THR A 382 7.59 11.89 -21.13
CA THR A 382 7.77 10.42 -20.93
C THR A 382 6.58 9.60 -21.44
N LEU A 383 5.52 10.25 -21.93
CA LEU A 383 4.33 9.62 -22.52
C LEU A 383 4.59 9.05 -23.91
#